data_29b26445064873dd8e676a5597a4ffaa
#
_entry.id   29b26445064873dd8e676a5597a4ffaa
#
_cell.length_a   1.000
_cell.length_b   1.000
_cell.length_c   1.000
_cell.angle_alpha   90.00
_cell.angle_beta   90.00
_cell.angle_gamma   90.00
#
_symmetry.space_group_name_H-M   'P 1'
#
loop_
_entity.id
_entity.type
_entity.pdbx_description
1 polymer ?
#
loop_
_entity_poly.entity_id
_entity_poly.type
_entity_poly.pdbx_seq_one_letter_code
_entity_poly.pdbx_strand_id
1 'polypeptide(L)'
;WKVLVESSYRLEEVLSNSTDFKEVYSSKDVKLSASFTPKKGDVIITNGTSSAGILGHAGIATSSGYVFHIAGPGYHPVYISFSGWHNNYTNKTSSSWTKVYRHNSSTVANAAANWAVDTYSGSNAEYKITGNLASTDVTYCSKLVWQAYYYGPSSHQANGPTLGYRLPYDLPDTIHSLSHKHTY
;
A
#
# COMPACT_ATOMS: atom_id res chain seq x y z
N TRP A 1 5.33 -15.65 -21.07
CA TRP A 1 4.01 -15.88 -20.47
C TRP A 1 4.04 -16.95 -19.38
N LYS A 2 4.62 -18.11 -19.64
CA LYS A 2 4.69 -19.23 -18.69
C LYS A 2 5.49 -18.88 -17.43
N VAL A 3 6.61 -18.20 -17.57
CA VAL A 3 7.48 -17.77 -16.44
C VAL A 3 6.80 -16.71 -15.56
N LEU A 4 6.03 -15.79 -16.17
CA LEU A 4 5.29 -14.76 -15.41
C LEU A 4 4.11 -15.36 -14.63
N VAL A 5 3.46 -16.40 -15.17
CA VAL A 5 2.37 -17.10 -14.50
C VAL A 5 2.91 -17.94 -13.33
N GLU A 6 4.02 -18.64 -13.50
CA GLU A 6 4.64 -19.41 -12.41
C GLU A 6 5.17 -18.51 -11.28
N SER A 7 5.72 -17.34 -11.60
CA SER A 7 6.15 -16.40 -10.58
C SER A 7 4.98 -15.78 -9.81
N SER A 8 3.83 -15.60 -10.47
CA SER A 8 2.63 -15.07 -9.82
C SER A 8 1.97 -16.10 -8.89
N TYR A 9 1.93 -17.37 -9.27
CA TYR A 9 1.45 -18.45 -8.38
C TYR A 9 2.35 -18.59 -7.14
N ARG A 10 3.67 -18.50 -7.29
CA ARG A 10 4.59 -18.49 -6.16
C ARG A 10 4.40 -17.28 -5.26
N LEU A 11 4.10 -16.10 -5.83
CA LEU A 11 3.80 -14.90 -5.08
C LEU A 11 2.51 -15.05 -4.27
N GLU A 12 1.47 -15.61 -4.87
CA GLU A 12 0.20 -15.93 -4.22
C GLU A 12 0.39 -16.91 -3.06
N GLU A 13 1.19 -17.97 -3.27
CA GLU A 13 1.47 -18.99 -2.25
C GLU A 13 2.29 -18.42 -1.09
N VAL A 14 3.33 -17.63 -1.36
CA VAL A 14 4.16 -17.00 -0.33
C VAL A 14 3.35 -16.00 0.50
N LEU A 15 2.49 -15.21 -0.14
CA LEU A 15 1.66 -14.22 0.56
C LEU A 15 0.52 -14.88 1.34
N SER A 16 -0.09 -15.95 0.82
CA SER A 16 -1.17 -16.68 1.51
C SER A 16 -0.68 -17.45 2.74
N ASN A 17 0.56 -17.89 2.75
CA ASN A 17 1.17 -18.65 3.86
C ASN A 17 1.91 -17.78 4.88
N SER A 18 1.98 -16.45 4.65
CA SER A 18 2.68 -15.54 5.56
C SER A 18 1.87 -15.31 6.83
N THR A 19 2.47 -15.59 7.98
CA THR A 19 1.85 -15.43 9.31
C THR A 19 1.86 -13.99 9.84
N ASP A 20 2.47 -13.05 9.11
CA ASP A 20 2.63 -11.67 9.56
C ASP A 20 1.40 -10.79 9.40
N PHE A 21 0.38 -11.30 8.74
CA PHE A 21 -0.84 -10.53 8.53
C PHE A 21 -1.81 -10.55 9.72
N LYS A 22 -1.41 -11.18 10.84
CA LYS A 22 -2.13 -11.01 12.09
C LYS A 22 -1.68 -9.70 12.75
N GLU A 23 -2.41 -8.64 12.50
CA GLU A 23 -2.22 -7.39 13.22
C GLU A 23 -2.49 -7.59 14.71
N VAL A 24 -1.41 -7.59 15.49
CA VAL A 24 -1.54 -7.43 16.94
C VAL A 24 -1.59 -5.93 17.20
N TYR A 25 -2.77 -5.39 17.44
CA TYR A 25 -2.92 -4.01 17.90
C TYR A 25 -2.27 -3.86 19.27
N SER A 26 -1.02 -3.46 19.28
CA SER A 26 -0.32 -3.09 20.49
C SER A 26 -0.32 -1.57 20.64
N SER A 27 -1.00 -1.09 21.66
CA SER A 27 -1.06 0.33 22.04
C SER A 27 0.20 0.77 22.80
N LYS A 28 1.37 0.64 22.20
CA LYS A 28 2.55 1.34 22.72
C LYS A 28 2.72 2.63 21.93
N ASP A 29 2.55 3.75 22.61
CA ASP A 29 2.85 5.08 22.08
C ASP A 29 4.32 5.15 21.65
N VAL A 30 4.55 5.02 20.35
CA VAL A 30 5.85 5.29 19.74
C VAL A 30 5.96 6.80 19.58
N LYS A 31 6.95 7.41 20.22
CA LYS A 31 7.31 8.81 19.93
C LYS A 31 7.74 8.90 18.48
N LEU A 32 6.83 9.36 17.62
CA LEU A 32 7.12 9.73 16.24
C LEU A 32 8.18 10.84 16.27
N SER A 33 9.25 10.67 15.52
CA SER A 33 10.20 11.76 15.27
C SER A 33 9.42 12.97 14.76
N ALA A 34 9.48 14.09 15.49
CA ALA A 34 8.60 15.25 15.36
C ALA A 34 8.76 16.04 14.06
N SER A 35 9.47 15.56 13.03
CA SER A 35 9.91 16.37 11.89
C SER A 35 9.19 16.13 10.58
N PHE A 36 8.53 15.01 10.37
CA PHE A 36 7.84 14.73 9.09
C PHE A 36 6.44 14.18 9.33
N THR A 37 5.47 14.75 8.61
CA THR A 37 4.07 14.32 8.67
C THR A 37 3.60 13.96 7.26
N PRO A 38 3.11 12.73 7.04
CA PRO A 38 2.48 12.36 5.79
C PRO A 38 1.28 13.24 5.50
N LYS A 39 1.07 13.53 4.21
CA LYS A 39 -0.09 14.28 3.71
C LYS A 39 -1.03 13.34 2.97
N LYS A 40 -2.28 13.74 2.86
CA LYS A 40 -3.29 13.02 2.09
C LYS A 40 -2.79 12.72 0.68
N GLY A 41 -2.91 11.45 0.27
CA GLY A 41 -2.43 10.94 -1.00
C GLY A 41 -0.97 10.48 -1.00
N ASP A 42 -0.19 10.71 0.06
CA ASP A 42 1.16 10.14 0.10
C ASP A 42 1.11 8.62 -0.03
N VAL A 43 2.00 8.09 -0.84
CA VAL A 43 2.21 6.65 -1.00
C VAL A 43 3.21 6.20 0.07
N ILE A 44 2.79 5.24 0.88
CA ILE A 44 3.57 4.72 1.99
C ILE A 44 4.03 3.31 1.63
N ILE A 45 5.33 3.07 1.67
CA ILE A 45 5.92 1.76 1.33
C ILE A 45 6.86 1.34 2.46
N THR A 46 6.80 0.06 2.83
CA THR A 46 7.66 -0.50 3.86
C THR A 46 8.23 -1.85 3.44
N ASN A 47 9.41 -2.17 3.96
CA ASN A 47 9.99 -3.50 3.89
C ASN A 47 9.75 -4.35 5.16
N GLY A 48 9.11 -3.78 6.17
CA GLY A 48 8.90 -4.41 7.47
C GLY A 48 7.80 -5.48 7.45
N THR A 49 7.96 -6.50 6.61
CA THR A 49 7.03 -7.64 6.46
C THR A 49 7.73 -8.95 6.78
N SER A 50 6.98 -10.06 6.96
CA SER A 50 7.54 -11.39 7.24
C SER A 50 8.32 -11.98 6.07
N SER A 51 8.05 -11.51 4.87
CA SER A 51 8.84 -11.87 3.69
C SER A 51 10.29 -11.32 3.72
N ALA A 52 10.77 -10.88 4.88
CA ALA A 52 12.05 -10.23 5.08
C ALA A 52 12.27 -9.04 4.14
N GLY A 53 11.21 -8.34 3.79
CA GLY A 53 11.23 -7.19 2.91
C GLY A 53 11.26 -7.50 1.42
N ILE A 54 11.23 -8.75 1.00
CA ILE A 54 11.28 -9.14 -0.42
C ILE A 54 10.08 -8.59 -1.19
N LEU A 55 8.89 -8.69 -0.63
CA LEU A 55 7.66 -8.25 -1.27
C LEU A 55 7.19 -6.85 -0.83
N GLY A 56 7.56 -6.45 0.39
CA GLY A 56 7.14 -5.18 0.96
C GLY A 56 5.64 -5.09 1.24
N HIS A 57 5.22 -3.90 1.67
CA HIS A 57 3.81 -3.55 1.87
C HIS A 57 3.58 -2.09 1.48
N ALA A 58 2.35 -1.76 1.13
CA ALA A 58 2.00 -0.40 0.71
C ALA A 58 0.64 0.03 1.24
N GLY A 59 0.47 1.34 1.37
CA GLY A 59 -0.78 2.01 1.69
C GLY A 59 -0.80 3.43 1.15
N ILE A 60 -1.93 4.10 1.28
CA ILE A 60 -2.11 5.49 0.90
C ILE A 60 -2.54 6.31 2.10
N ALA A 61 -1.86 7.41 2.37
CA ALA A 61 -2.24 8.31 3.46
C ALA A 61 -3.57 9.01 3.14
N THR A 62 -4.50 8.98 4.08
CA THR A 62 -5.82 9.63 3.93
C THR A 62 -5.89 10.97 4.66
N SER A 63 -5.00 11.15 5.63
CA SER A 63 -4.79 12.39 6.39
C SER A 63 -3.39 12.35 7.01
N SER A 64 -3.06 13.33 7.80
CA SER A 64 -1.78 13.39 8.53
C SER A 64 -1.60 12.27 9.58
N GLY A 65 -2.65 11.59 9.96
CA GLY A 65 -2.61 10.59 11.03
C GLY A 65 -2.97 9.16 10.62
N TYR A 66 -3.41 8.91 9.37
CA TYR A 66 -3.94 7.61 8.98
C TYR A 66 -3.47 7.18 7.59
N VAL A 67 -3.25 5.88 7.45
CA VAL A 67 -2.99 5.17 6.19
C VAL A 67 -4.15 4.24 5.90
N PHE A 68 -4.58 4.18 4.65
CA PHE A 68 -5.60 3.24 4.17
C PHE A 68 -4.90 2.12 3.42
N HIS A 69 -5.16 0.88 3.80
CA HIS A 69 -4.48 -0.29 3.27
C HIS A 69 -5.32 -1.55 3.42
N ILE A 70 -4.84 -2.66 2.87
CA ILE A 70 -5.32 -4.00 3.17
C ILE A 70 -4.12 -4.83 3.66
N ALA A 71 -4.20 -5.36 4.88
CA ALA A 71 -3.06 -5.96 5.55
C ALA A 71 -2.61 -7.27 4.92
N GLY A 72 -3.55 -8.12 4.47
CA GLY A 72 -3.22 -9.41 3.88
C GLY A 72 -4.40 -10.38 3.84
N PRO A 73 -4.15 -11.67 3.59
CA PRO A 73 -5.20 -12.69 3.55
C PRO A 73 -6.08 -12.71 4.80
N GLY A 74 -7.39 -12.71 4.61
CA GLY A 74 -8.38 -12.68 5.68
C GLY A 74 -8.72 -11.28 6.22
N TYR A 75 -8.12 -10.24 5.66
CA TYR A 75 -8.42 -8.85 5.99
C TYR A 75 -9.15 -8.14 4.85
N HIS A 76 -9.88 -7.08 5.20
CA HIS A 76 -10.50 -6.14 4.28
C HIS A 76 -9.77 -4.79 4.31
N PRO A 77 -9.97 -3.91 3.31
CA PRO A 77 -9.39 -2.57 3.34
C PRO A 77 -9.84 -1.78 4.57
N VAL A 78 -8.88 -1.23 5.30
CA VAL A 78 -9.11 -0.52 6.57
C VAL A 78 -8.16 0.65 6.74
N TYR A 79 -8.52 1.55 7.67
CA TYR A 79 -7.60 2.56 8.18
C TYR A 79 -6.70 1.97 9.27
N ILE A 80 -5.43 2.34 9.22
CA ILE A 80 -4.49 2.15 10.32
C ILE A 80 -3.94 3.52 10.72
N SER A 81 -3.80 3.79 12.02
CA SER A 81 -3.12 4.99 12.45
C SER A 81 -1.65 4.95 12.04
N PHE A 82 -1.03 6.12 11.84
CA PHE A 82 0.38 6.16 11.46
C PHE A 82 1.29 5.57 12.57
N SER A 83 0.91 5.73 13.83
CA SER A 83 1.58 5.04 14.94
C SER A 83 1.42 3.52 14.87
N GLY A 84 0.23 3.02 14.54
CA GLY A 84 0.00 1.60 14.28
C GLY A 84 0.84 1.08 13.11
N TRP A 85 0.93 1.84 12.02
CA TRP A 85 1.82 1.50 10.91
C TRP A 85 3.28 1.37 11.34
N HIS A 86 3.78 2.33 12.14
CA HIS A 86 5.14 2.27 12.65
C HIS A 86 5.37 1.05 13.54
N ASN A 87 4.43 0.73 14.42
CA ASN A 87 4.53 -0.44 15.29
C ASN A 87 4.54 -1.76 14.51
N ASN A 88 3.67 -1.87 13.50
CA ASN A 88 3.50 -3.12 12.76
C ASN A 88 4.57 -3.34 11.69
N TYR A 89 5.11 -2.26 11.13
CA TYR A 89 5.96 -2.33 9.95
C TYR A 89 7.32 -1.64 10.12
N THR A 90 7.36 -0.36 10.47
CA THR A 90 8.61 0.41 10.51
C THR A 90 9.56 -0.10 11.58
N ASN A 91 9.04 -0.43 12.75
CA ASN A 91 9.81 -0.86 13.92
C ASN A 91 9.85 -2.38 14.08
N LYS A 92 9.52 -3.14 13.03
CA LYS A 92 9.45 -4.59 13.10
C LYS A 92 10.80 -5.23 13.37
N THR A 93 11.83 -4.74 12.73
CA THR A 93 13.23 -5.14 12.94
C THR A 93 14.13 -3.91 12.87
N SER A 94 15.39 -4.04 13.26
CA SER A 94 16.38 -2.96 13.15
C SER A 94 16.69 -2.53 11.70
N SER A 95 16.38 -3.38 10.73
CA SER A 95 16.56 -3.10 9.29
C SER A 95 15.27 -2.72 8.57
N SER A 96 14.14 -2.69 9.30
CA SER A 96 12.86 -2.26 8.73
C SER A 96 12.83 -0.75 8.53
N TRP A 97 12.16 -0.33 7.48
CA TRP A 97 11.97 1.07 7.14
C TRP A 97 10.58 1.30 6.55
N THR A 98 10.15 2.56 6.60
CA THR A 98 8.99 3.06 5.85
C THR A 98 9.41 4.27 5.05
N LYS A 99 9.16 4.26 3.75
CA LYS A 99 9.39 5.36 2.82
C LYS A 99 8.08 6.03 2.44
N VAL A 100 8.11 7.35 2.39
CA VAL A 100 6.98 8.19 1.99
C VAL A 100 7.29 8.85 0.67
N TYR A 101 6.39 8.67 -0.29
CA TYR A 101 6.46 9.29 -1.60
C TYR A 101 5.26 10.22 -1.79
N ARG A 102 5.48 11.38 -2.40
CA ARG A 102 4.44 12.38 -2.62
C ARG A 102 4.34 12.75 -4.08
N HIS A 103 3.12 12.81 -4.58
CA HIS A 103 2.82 13.35 -5.89
C HIS A 103 3.03 14.87 -5.91
N ASN A 104 3.52 15.42 -7.02
CA ASN A 104 3.80 16.86 -7.16
C ASN A 104 2.53 17.73 -7.17
N SER A 105 1.36 17.17 -7.45
CA SER A 105 0.05 17.83 -7.40
C SER A 105 -0.76 17.31 -6.20
N SER A 106 -1.10 18.21 -5.29
CA SER A 106 -1.98 17.89 -4.16
C SER A 106 -3.42 17.57 -4.61
N THR A 107 -3.89 18.17 -5.69
CA THR A 107 -5.20 17.86 -6.28
C THR A 107 -5.28 16.40 -6.74
N VAL A 108 -4.25 15.93 -7.44
CA VAL A 108 -4.14 14.53 -7.88
C VAL A 108 -4.04 13.60 -6.65
N ALA A 109 -3.17 13.91 -5.70
CA ALA A 109 -2.97 13.11 -4.51
C ALA A 109 -4.26 12.98 -3.68
N ASN A 110 -4.98 14.09 -3.49
CA ASN A 110 -6.26 14.09 -2.79
C ASN A 110 -7.33 13.27 -3.53
N ALA A 111 -7.42 13.37 -4.86
CA ALA A 111 -8.34 12.60 -5.66
C ALA A 111 -8.04 11.09 -5.58
N ALA A 112 -6.78 10.69 -5.60
CA ALA A 112 -6.38 9.31 -5.43
C ALA A 112 -6.79 8.78 -4.05
N ALA A 113 -6.49 9.49 -2.97
CA ALA A 113 -6.88 9.09 -1.62
C ALA A 113 -8.40 9.00 -1.44
N ASN A 114 -9.15 9.95 -2.00
CA ASN A 114 -10.61 9.91 -1.98
C ASN A 114 -11.14 8.66 -2.69
N TRP A 115 -10.65 8.39 -3.89
CA TRP A 115 -11.07 7.22 -4.66
C TRP A 115 -10.83 5.91 -3.89
N ALA A 116 -9.67 5.77 -3.25
CA ALA A 116 -9.36 4.57 -2.47
C ALA A 116 -10.36 4.37 -1.33
N VAL A 117 -10.67 5.44 -0.61
CA VAL A 117 -11.62 5.41 0.52
C VAL A 117 -13.05 5.18 0.01
N ASP A 118 -13.49 5.92 -1.01
CA ASP A 118 -14.86 5.83 -1.54
C ASP A 118 -15.14 4.44 -2.14
N THR A 119 -14.12 3.81 -2.74
CA THR A 119 -14.25 2.50 -3.36
C THR A 119 -14.20 1.36 -2.35
N TYR A 120 -13.31 1.45 -1.36
CA TYR A 120 -12.95 0.30 -0.54
C TYR A 120 -13.36 0.40 0.93
N SER A 121 -13.63 1.58 1.48
CA SER A 121 -14.01 1.72 2.89
C SER A 121 -15.38 1.09 3.13
N GLY A 122 -15.44 0.14 4.05
CA GLY A 122 -16.66 -0.64 4.33
C GLY A 122 -17.03 -1.66 3.25
N SER A 123 -16.18 -1.85 2.22
CA SER A 123 -16.39 -2.90 1.22
C SER A 123 -16.01 -4.27 1.78
N ASN A 124 -16.55 -5.32 1.15
CA ASN A 124 -16.17 -6.71 1.42
C ASN A 124 -15.03 -7.20 0.49
N ALA A 125 -14.28 -6.29 -0.13
CA ALA A 125 -13.16 -6.66 -0.97
C ALA A 125 -12.16 -7.53 -0.19
N GLU A 126 -11.91 -8.73 -0.70
CA GLU A 126 -10.99 -9.67 -0.07
C GLU A 126 -9.56 -9.48 -0.55
N TYR A 127 -8.61 -9.85 0.31
CA TYR A 127 -7.22 -9.88 -0.11
C TYR A 127 -6.97 -11.01 -1.08
N LYS A 128 -6.53 -10.67 -2.27
CA LYS A 128 -6.09 -11.65 -3.28
C LYS A 128 -5.12 -11.01 -4.25
N ILE A 129 -3.95 -11.62 -4.44
CA ILE A 129 -3.04 -11.25 -5.51
C ILE A 129 -3.65 -11.69 -6.83
N THR A 130 -3.90 -10.75 -7.72
CA THR A 130 -4.55 -11.01 -9.02
C THR A 130 -3.93 -10.15 -10.11
N GLY A 131 -3.86 -10.70 -11.31
CA GLY A 131 -3.46 -9.96 -12.49
C GLY A 131 -4.55 -9.05 -13.08
N ASN A 132 -5.78 -9.13 -12.56
CA ASN A 132 -6.86 -8.22 -12.93
C ASN A 132 -6.81 -6.96 -12.07
N LEU A 133 -6.20 -5.91 -12.61
CA LEU A 133 -6.07 -4.63 -11.91
C LEU A 133 -7.32 -3.74 -12.04
N ALA A 134 -8.26 -4.08 -12.91
CA ALA A 134 -9.47 -3.29 -13.11
C ALA A 134 -10.56 -3.61 -12.07
N SER A 135 -10.70 -4.90 -11.65
CA SER A 135 -11.72 -5.30 -10.68
C SER A 135 -11.44 -4.73 -9.29
N THR A 136 -12.50 -4.41 -8.56
CA THR A 136 -12.50 -3.99 -7.16
C THR A 136 -13.04 -5.04 -6.20
N ASP A 137 -13.44 -6.22 -6.70
CA ASP A 137 -13.98 -7.32 -5.88
C ASP A 137 -12.93 -7.92 -4.96
N VAL A 138 -11.69 -7.99 -5.45
CA VAL A 138 -10.52 -8.43 -4.71
C VAL A 138 -9.38 -7.43 -4.92
N THR A 139 -8.58 -7.23 -3.89
CA THR A 139 -7.44 -6.32 -3.96
C THR A 139 -6.26 -6.83 -3.14
N TYR A 140 -5.13 -6.17 -3.28
CA TYR A 140 -3.95 -6.32 -2.43
C TYR A 140 -3.29 -4.94 -2.25
N CYS A 141 -2.37 -4.85 -1.34
CA CYS A 141 -1.85 -3.57 -0.85
C CYS A 141 -1.42 -2.59 -1.96
N SER A 142 -0.56 -3.02 -2.86
CA SER A 142 -0.05 -2.16 -3.92
C SER A 142 -1.01 -1.98 -5.10
N LYS A 143 -1.89 -2.95 -5.36
CA LYS A 143 -2.98 -2.79 -6.33
C LYS A 143 -3.92 -1.67 -5.90
N LEU A 144 -4.33 -1.65 -4.63
CA LEU A 144 -5.19 -0.61 -4.07
C LEU A 144 -4.60 0.78 -4.31
N VAL A 145 -3.31 0.97 -4.01
CA VAL A 145 -2.62 2.25 -4.19
C VAL A 145 -2.49 2.61 -5.68
N TRP A 146 -2.13 1.64 -6.52
CA TRP A 146 -2.06 1.84 -7.97
C TRP A 146 -3.41 2.24 -8.57
N GLN A 147 -4.49 1.55 -8.20
CA GLN A 147 -5.85 1.86 -8.64
C GLN A 147 -6.29 3.27 -8.20
N ALA A 148 -5.93 3.67 -6.99
CA ALA A 148 -6.22 5.01 -6.50
C ALA A 148 -5.68 6.10 -7.42
N TYR A 149 -4.45 5.95 -7.90
CA TYR A 149 -3.84 6.90 -8.82
C TYR A 149 -4.26 6.69 -10.28
N TYR A 150 -4.69 5.49 -10.64
CA TYR A 150 -5.17 5.22 -11.99
C TYR A 150 -6.59 5.73 -12.21
N TYR A 151 -7.49 5.53 -11.25
CA TYR A 151 -8.91 5.85 -11.40
C TYR A 151 -9.36 7.13 -10.69
N GLY A 152 -8.68 7.56 -9.64
CA GLY A 152 -9.13 8.69 -8.81
C GLY A 152 -8.99 10.06 -9.48
N PRO A 153 -7.84 10.41 -10.06
CA PRO A 153 -7.65 11.69 -10.76
C PRO A 153 -8.44 11.76 -12.06
N SER A 154 -8.68 12.97 -12.57
CA SER A 154 -9.38 13.23 -13.83
C SER A 154 -8.67 12.64 -15.06
N SER A 155 -7.38 12.38 -14.96
CA SER A 155 -6.59 11.62 -15.94
C SER A 155 -5.74 10.59 -15.21
N HIS A 156 -5.50 9.44 -15.84
CA HIS A 156 -4.68 8.37 -15.23
C HIS A 156 -3.31 8.89 -14.84
N GLN A 157 -2.97 8.73 -13.56
CA GLN A 157 -1.68 9.10 -13.00
C GLN A 157 -0.83 7.87 -12.65
N ALA A 158 -1.16 6.73 -13.23
CA ALA A 158 -0.39 5.51 -13.13
C ALA A 158 -0.32 4.81 -14.48
N ASN A 159 0.78 4.12 -14.76
CA ASN A 159 0.97 3.40 -16.01
C ASN A 159 0.05 2.18 -16.11
N GLY A 160 -0.60 2.03 -17.28
CA GLY A 160 -1.28 0.79 -17.66
C GLY A 160 -0.30 -0.34 -18.03
N PRO A 161 -0.80 -1.46 -18.50
CA PRO A 161 -2.21 -1.81 -18.64
C PRO A 161 -2.89 -2.18 -17.31
N THR A 162 -4.21 -2.38 -17.35
CA THR A 162 -5.02 -2.86 -16.22
C THR A 162 -4.91 -4.38 -16.00
N LEU A 163 -3.91 -5.00 -16.62
CA LEU A 163 -3.53 -6.39 -16.49
C LEU A 163 -2.08 -6.50 -16.03
N GLY A 164 -1.80 -7.52 -15.23
CA GLY A 164 -0.48 -7.75 -14.64
C GLY A 164 -0.48 -7.50 -13.14
N TYR A 165 0.70 -7.39 -12.57
CA TYR A 165 0.87 -7.24 -11.13
C TYR A 165 1.55 -5.91 -10.83
N ARG A 166 1.26 -5.34 -9.67
CA ARG A 166 1.94 -4.13 -9.16
C ARG A 166 2.51 -4.46 -7.79
N LEU A 167 3.83 -4.48 -7.69
CA LEU A 167 4.49 -4.72 -6.41
C LEU A 167 4.64 -3.39 -5.63
N PRO A 168 4.72 -3.42 -4.30
CA PRO A 168 4.92 -2.21 -3.51
C PRO A 168 6.13 -1.37 -3.96
N TYR A 169 7.26 -2.02 -4.25
CA TYR A 169 8.47 -1.31 -4.67
C TYR A 169 8.43 -0.75 -6.10
N ASP A 170 7.48 -1.20 -6.93
CA ASP A 170 7.30 -0.69 -8.29
C ASP A 170 6.44 0.59 -8.33
N LEU A 171 5.72 0.90 -7.24
CA LEU A 171 4.79 2.03 -7.21
C LEU A 171 5.45 3.37 -7.55
N PRO A 172 6.67 3.70 -7.06
CA PRO A 172 7.31 4.96 -7.42
C PRO A 172 7.63 5.11 -8.91
N ASP A 173 7.84 3.98 -9.62
CA ASP A 173 8.14 3.98 -11.06
C ASP A 173 6.88 3.87 -11.92
N THR A 174 5.78 3.36 -11.36
CA THR A 174 4.51 3.17 -12.08
C THR A 174 3.51 4.29 -11.86
N ILE A 175 3.60 5.02 -10.76
CA ILE A 175 2.78 6.21 -10.50
C ILE A 175 3.58 7.44 -10.91
N HIS A 176 2.96 8.28 -11.75
CA HIS A 176 3.63 9.46 -12.30
C HIS A 176 3.94 10.49 -11.20
N SER A 177 5.00 11.24 -11.40
CA SER A 177 5.34 12.43 -10.60
C SER A 177 5.42 12.21 -9.09
N LEU A 178 5.71 10.98 -8.66
CA LEU A 178 6.05 10.70 -7.27
C LEU A 178 7.51 11.08 -6.99
N SER A 179 7.75 11.66 -5.82
CA SER A 179 9.09 11.91 -5.32
C SER A 179 9.22 11.44 -3.88
N HIS A 180 10.35 10.83 -3.54
CA HIS A 180 10.66 10.44 -2.17
C HIS A 180 10.73 11.68 -1.28
N LYS A 181 10.12 11.62 -0.10
CA LYS A 181 10.06 12.73 0.86
C LYS A 181 10.71 12.39 2.19
N HIS A 182 10.57 11.17 2.66
CA HIS A 182 11.09 10.78 3.96
C HIS A 182 11.28 9.27 4.06
N THR A 183 12.21 8.86 4.90
CA THR A 183 12.41 7.48 5.35
C THR A 183 12.46 7.45 6.87
N TYR A 184 11.58 6.64 7.46
CA TYR A 184 11.59 6.32 8.88
C TYR A 184 12.39 5.05 9.13
#